data_20d0eda7f34cf264179366e246b519b2
#
_entry.id   20d0eda7f34cf264179366e246b519b2
#
_cell.length_a   1.000
_cell.length_b   1.000
_cell.length_c   1.000
_cell.angle_alpha   90.00
_cell.angle_beta   90.00
_cell.angle_gamma   90.00
#
_symmetry.space_group_name_H-M   'P 1'
#
loop_
_entity.id
_entity.type
_entity.pdbx_description
1 polymer ?
#
loop_
_entity_poly.entity_id
_entity_poly.type
_entity_poly.pdbx_seq_one_letter_code
_entity_poly.pdbx_strand_id
1 'polypeptide(L)'
;MQSFIQQLSTILEQKYILTQDLDKAPYLTDWRKRFTGKALAVVLPSTSSEVAQIVKLCSQHHVSIVPQGGHTGFCGGATPDSSGSQIILNLKRMNQIREIDIANQTITLEAGCILQTIQEKAAEQGFLFPLSLGAEGSCMIGGNLATNAGGTNVLRYGNARDLCLGLEVVTAQGEIWNGIKGLRKDNTGYDLRDLFVGSEGTLGIITAAVMKLYPLPISQWTTLVACETVAHCISLLNLFQKRATSLLTGFEMMTKESLDLNEKHFPQMANPLQGNPPFTVLIELSDHESEAHVKQLLETVLEEAFEAQLISDAVIASNLSQANAFWHMREHITLAQAEEGANLKHDITIPLSSLDDFIQATDALMRERYPGIRIINFGHLGDGNLHYNIAPPLGMDPKAFNQANEKAIHELVYGQVERCNGSISAEHGVGQLKLDGLRAHKGEVAHELMKTLKKALDPQNILNPHKVVSI
;
A
#
# COMPACT_ATOMS: atom_id res chain seq x y z
N MET A 1 -26.27 -25.98 -3.14
CA MET A 1 -26.23 -24.58 -2.71
C MET A 1 -27.10 -24.27 -1.49
N GLN A 2 -28.42 -24.60 -1.46
CA GLN A 2 -29.23 -24.38 -0.26
C GLN A 2 -28.67 -25.06 0.99
N SER A 3 -28.16 -26.30 0.89
CA SER A 3 -27.49 -27.02 1.96
C SER A 3 -26.26 -26.30 2.52
N PHE A 4 -25.43 -25.66 1.67
CA PHE A 4 -24.25 -24.93 2.10
C PHE A 4 -24.59 -23.67 2.92
N ILE A 5 -25.54 -22.85 2.43
CA ILE A 5 -25.99 -21.64 3.16
C ILE A 5 -26.66 -22.00 4.49
N GLN A 6 -27.46 -23.13 4.53
CA GLN A 6 -28.02 -23.62 5.77
C GLN A 6 -26.96 -24.04 6.79
N GLN A 7 -25.86 -24.67 6.34
CA GLN A 7 -24.75 -25.03 7.22
C GLN A 7 -24.00 -23.81 7.70
N LEU A 8 -23.81 -22.75 6.87
CA LEU A 8 -23.28 -21.49 7.34
C LEU A 8 -24.10 -20.88 8.49
N SER A 9 -25.42 -21.05 8.46
CA SER A 9 -26.31 -20.55 9.54
C SER A 9 -26.15 -21.32 10.87
N THR A 10 -25.46 -22.46 10.89
CA THR A 10 -25.06 -23.11 12.15
C THR A 10 -23.80 -22.54 12.76
N ILE A 11 -23.00 -21.79 11.96
CA ILE A 11 -21.74 -21.16 12.39
C ILE A 11 -22.00 -19.69 12.74
N LEU A 12 -22.76 -18.98 11.90
CA LEU A 12 -23.05 -17.56 12.04
C LEU A 12 -24.55 -17.31 12.18
N GLU A 13 -24.93 -16.27 12.92
CA GLU A 13 -26.28 -15.76 12.87
C GLU A 13 -26.64 -15.29 11.45
N GLN A 14 -27.90 -15.50 11.04
CA GLN A 14 -28.39 -15.21 9.69
C GLN A 14 -28.10 -13.76 9.22
N LYS A 15 -28.16 -12.78 10.14
CA LYS A 15 -27.87 -11.38 9.82
C LYS A 15 -26.41 -11.12 9.36
N TYR A 16 -25.48 -12.07 9.59
CA TYR A 16 -24.09 -12.03 9.20
C TYR A 16 -23.76 -12.89 7.98
N ILE A 17 -24.80 -13.41 7.31
CA ILE A 17 -24.72 -14.18 6.06
C ILE A 17 -25.53 -13.41 5.02
N LEU A 18 -24.86 -12.52 4.26
CA LEU A 18 -25.51 -11.66 3.28
C LEU A 18 -25.68 -12.42 1.96
N THR A 19 -26.93 -12.73 1.60
CA THR A 19 -27.26 -13.48 0.37
C THR A 19 -28.02 -12.63 -0.64
N GLN A 20 -28.65 -11.55 -0.20
CA GLN A 20 -29.39 -10.65 -1.08
C GLN A 20 -28.44 -9.77 -1.88
N ASP A 21 -28.77 -9.50 -3.15
CA ASP A 21 -27.87 -8.76 -4.05
C ASP A 21 -27.59 -7.32 -3.57
N LEU A 22 -28.57 -6.66 -2.98
CA LEU A 22 -28.41 -5.32 -2.41
C LEU A 22 -27.42 -5.31 -1.25
N ASP A 23 -27.44 -6.32 -0.39
CA ASP A 23 -26.55 -6.43 0.77
C ASP A 23 -25.12 -6.79 0.36
N LYS A 24 -24.97 -7.57 -0.73
CA LYS A 24 -23.66 -7.96 -1.28
C LYS A 24 -22.98 -6.85 -2.08
N ALA A 25 -23.75 -5.97 -2.71
CA ALA A 25 -23.27 -4.99 -3.68
C ALA A 25 -22.02 -4.21 -3.23
N PRO A 26 -21.90 -3.71 -1.97
CA PRO A 26 -20.73 -2.98 -1.51
C PRO A 26 -19.41 -3.77 -1.50
N TYR A 27 -19.50 -5.11 -1.54
CA TYR A 27 -18.35 -6.02 -1.43
C TYR A 27 -17.86 -6.56 -2.77
N LEU A 28 -18.62 -6.32 -3.87
CA LEU A 28 -18.43 -6.98 -5.16
C LEU A 28 -17.56 -6.20 -6.15
N THR A 29 -17.36 -4.90 -5.91
CA THR A 29 -16.63 -4.02 -6.85
C THR A 29 -15.46 -3.37 -6.14
N ASP A 30 -14.26 -3.43 -6.75
CA ASP A 30 -13.06 -2.82 -6.20
C ASP A 30 -13.16 -1.28 -6.17
N TRP A 31 -12.32 -0.65 -5.35
CA TRP A 31 -12.32 0.80 -5.15
C TRP A 31 -12.18 1.59 -6.47
N ARG A 32 -11.38 1.10 -7.42
CA ARG A 32 -11.19 1.70 -8.74
C ARG A 32 -12.33 1.44 -9.74
N LYS A 33 -13.32 0.63 -9.36
CA LYS A 33 -14.41 0.15 -10.25
C LYS A 33 -13.90 -0.57 -11.51
N ARG A 34 -12.71 -1.18 -11.41
CA ARG A 34 -12.08 -1.91 -12.50
C ARG A 34 -12.53 -3.37 -12.54
N PHE A 35 -12.70 -3.96 -11.36
CA PHE A 35 -13.14 -5.33 -11.19
C PHE A 35 -14.48 -5.38 -10.47
N THR A 36 -15.41 -6.10 -11.06
CA THR A 36 -16.70 -6.39 -10.45
C THR A 36 -16.98 -7.88 -10.60
N GLY A 37 -17.23 -8.57 -9.48
CA GLY A 37 -17.50 -9.99 -9.48
C GLY A 37 -18.88 -10.34 -8.95
N LYS A 38 -19.09 -11.63 -8.65
CA LYS A 38 -20.30 -12.17 -8.04
C LYS A 38 -19.91 -13.09 -6.90
N ALA A 39 -20.76 -13.17 -5.86
CA ALA A 39 -20.55 -14.06 -4.73
C ALA A 39 -21.84 -14.79 -4.35
N LEU A 40 -21.70 -16.04 -3.90
CA LEU A 40 -22.79 -16.83 -3.29
C LEU A 40 -23.33 -16.11 -2.05
N ALA A 41 -22.43 -15.68 -1.19
CA ALA A 41 -22.72 -14.93 0.03
C ALA A 41 -21.52 -14.08 0.44
N VAL A 42 -21.78 -13.06 1.26
CA VAL A 42 -20.77 -12.39 2.09
C VAL A 42 -20.96 -12.83 3.51
N VAL A 43 -19.92 -13.37 4.14
CA VAL A 43 -19.94 -13.83 5.53
C VAL A 43 -19.08 -12.90 6.40
N LEU A 44 -19.62 -12.58 7.59
CA LEU A 44 -19.04 -11.60 8.50
C LEU A 44 -18.72 -12.26 9.85
N PRO A 45 -17.65 -13.07 9.97
CA PRO A 45 -17.25 -13.68 11.23
C PRO A 45 -16.76 -12.63 12.23
N SER A 46 -16.86 -12.96 13.53
CA SER A 46 -16.36 -12.14 14.64
C SER A 46 -15.24 -12.81 15.45
N THR A 47 -14.94 -14.06 15.17
CA THR A 47 -13.91 -14.83 15.87
C THR A 47 -13.10 -15.70 14.93
N SER A 48 -11.85 -15.99 15.29
CA SER A 48 -10.99 -16.92 14.53
C SER A 48 -11.58 -18.33 14.47
N SER A 49 -12.35 -18.73 15.48
CA SER A 49 -13.08 -20.02 15.49
C SER A 49 -14.17 -20.06 14.43
N GLU A 50 -14.94 -18.97 14.27
CA GLU A 50 -15.95 -18.87 13.19
C GLU A 50 -15.27 -18.91 11.81
N VAL A 51 -14.14 -18.17 11.63
CA VAL A 51 -13.35 -18.22 10.38
C VAL A 51 -12.91 -19.66 10.09
N ALA A 52 -12.35 -20.36 11.08
CA ALA A 52 -11.89 -21.74 10.95
C ALA A 52 -13.01 -22.70 10.54
N GLN A 53 -14.20 -22.58 11.15
CA GLN A 53 -15.37 -23.39 10.81
C GLN A 53 -15.89 -23.10 9.40
N ILE A 54 -15.91 -21.83 8.99
CA ILE A 54 -16.29 -21.42 7.61
C ILE A 54 -15.31 -22.01 6.60
N VAL A 55 -13.99 -21.92 6.84
CA VAL A 55 -12.97 -22.51 5.95
C VAL A 55 -13.14 -24.02 5.83
N LYS A 56 -13.36 -24.75 6.95
CA LYS A 56 -13.65 -26.21 6.92
C LYS A 56 -14.88 -26.53 6.08
N LEU A 57 -15.95 -25.78 6.27
CA LEU A 57 -17.18 -25.95 5.50
C LEU A 57 -16.94 -25.69 4.00
N CYS A 58 -16.22 -24.65 3.65
CA CYS A 58 -15.85 -24.32 2.28
C CYS A 58 -14.98 -25.42 1.64
N SER A 59 -14.00 -25.95 2.37
CA SER A 59 -13.17 -27.08 1.95
C SER A 59 -14.03 -28.33 1.64
N GLN A 60 -15.00 -28.67 2.51
CA GLN A 60 -15.89 -29.81 2.32
C GLN A 60 -16.81 -29.67 1.09
N HIS A 61 -17.20 -28.44 0.77
CA HIS A 61 -18.11 -28.15 -0.35
C HIS A 61 -17.40 -27.66 -1.61
N HIS A 62 -16.06 -27.59 -1.62
CA HIS A 62 -15.25 -27.02 -2.70
C HIS A 62 -15.69 -25.61 -3.10
N VAL A 63 -16.05 -24.78 -2.11
CA VAL A 63 -16.40 -23.38 -2.28
C VAL A 63 -15.17 -22.53 -2.01
N SER A 64 -14.79 -21.70 -2.96
CA SER A 64 -13.64 -20.81 -2.79
C SER A 64 -13.99 -19.59 -1.95
N ILE A 65 -12.99 -19.08 -1.23
CA ILE A 65 -13.08 -17.94 -0.32
C ILE A 65 -12.26 -16.78 -0.86
N VAL A 66 -12.86 -15.60 -0.92
CA VAL A 66 -12.16 -14.33 -1.13
C VAL A 66 -12.08 -13.61 0.21
N PRO A 67 -10.91 -13.63 0.90
CA PRO A 67 -10.72 -12.83 2.11
C PRO A 67 -10.77 -11.35 1.81
N GLN A 68 -11.48 -10.59 2.64
CA GLN A 68 -11.63 -9.16 2.41
C GLN A 68 -11.56 -8.39 3.73
N GLY A 69 -10.76 -7.31 3.75
CA GLY A 69 -10.73 -6.31 4.81
C GLY A 69 -11.54 -5.07 4.42
N GLY A 70 -10.89 -3.90 4.42
CA GLY A 70 -11.51 -2.61 4.07
C GLY A 70 -11.81 -2.41 2.59
N HIS A 71 -11.42 -3.34 1.72
CA HIS A 71 -11.65 -3.33 0.27
C HIS A 71 -11.08 -2.09 -0.45
N THR A 72 -9.96 -1.60 0.02
CA THR A 72 -9.28 -0.38 -0.48
C THR A 72 -8.17 -0.69 -1.51
N GLY A 73 -7.88 -1.96 -1.79
CA GLY A 73 -6.79 -2.38 -2.69
C GLY A 73 -7.04 -2.07 -4.16
N PHE A 74 -5.96 -1.88 -4.93
CA PHE A 74 -6.00 -1.44 -6.32
C PHE A 74 -5.87 -2.56 -7.36
N CYS A 75 -5.46 -3.77 -6.96
CA CYS A 75 -5.18 -4.88 -7.86
C CYS A 75 -6.28 -5.95 -7.93
N GLY A 76 -7.46 -5.67 -7.36
CA GLY A 76 -8.60 -6.60 -7.37
C GLY A 76 -8.38 -7.86 -6.51
N GLY A 77 -7.41 -7.87 -5.59
CA GLY A 77 -7.08 -9.01 -4.74
C GLY A 77 -8.23 -9.44 -3.82
N ALA A 78 -9.05 -8.50 -3.35
CA ALA A 78 -10.19 -8.74 -2.48
C ALA A 78 -11.55 -8.77 -3.22
N THR A 79 -11.55 -8.88 -4.57
CA THR A 79 -12.76 -8.90 -5.40
C THR A 79 -12.99 -10.30 -5.95
N PRO A 80 -14.20 -10.88 -5.82
CA PRO A 80 -14.49 -12.20 -6.38
C PRO A 80 -14.49 -12.21 -7.91
N ASP A 81 -14.46 -13.40 -8.50
CA ASP A 81 -14.62 -13.55 -9.94
C ASP A 81 -16.09 -13.40 -10.39
N SER A 82 -16.35 -13.58 -11.69
CA SER A 82 -17.68 -13.45 -12.28
C SER A 82 -18.53 -14.73 -12.15
N SER A 83 -17.99 -15.83 -11.63
CA SER A 83 -18.67 -17.15 -11.58
C SER A 83 -19.87 -17.17 -10.63
N GLY A 84 -19.81 -16.39 -9.55
CA GLY A 84 -20.79 -16.43 -8.47
C GLY A 84 -20.71 -17.69 -7.60
N SER A 85 -19.61 -18.47 -7.70
CA SER A 85 -19.40 -19.70 -6.93
C SER A 85 -18.57 -19.50 -5.66
N GLN A 86 -18.01 -18.31 -5.46
CA GLN A 86 -17.18 -17.95 -4.32
C GLN A 86 -17.98 -17.30 -3.20
N ILE A 87 -17.50 -17.39 -1.96
CA ILE A 87 -17.94 -16.50 -0.87
C ILE A 87 -16.91 -15.41 -0.62
N ILE A 88 -17.39 -14.26 -0.16
CA ILE A 88 -16.51 -13.22 0.42
C ILE A 88 -16.52 -13.42 1.94
N LEU A 89 -15.34 -13.53 2.54
CA LEU A 89 -15.14 -13.56 3.98
C LEU A 89 -14.58 -12.21 4.42
N ASN A 90 -15.45 -11.32 4.90
CA ASN A 90 -15.06 -9.98 5.30
C ASN A 90 -14.86 -9.89 6.82
N LEU A 91 -13.70 -9.39 7.24
CA LEU A 91 -13.24 -9.40 8.63
C LEU A 91 -13.66 -8.17 9.46
N LYS A 92 -14.54 -7.31 8.96
CA LYS A 92 -14.87 -6.04 9.63
C LYS A 92 -15.40 -6.16 11.07
N ARG A 93 -15.91 -7.34 11.47
CA ARG A 93 -16.37 -7.59 12.84
C ARG A 93 -15.27 -8.03 13.79
N MET A 94 -14.11 -8.44 13.26
CA MET A 94 -12.93 -8.78 14.04
C MET A 94 -12.09 -7.52 14.26
N ASN A 95 -12.57 -6.58 15.05
CA ASN A 95 -12.05 -5.22 15.16
C ASN A 95 -11.63 -4.82 16.58
N GLN A 96 -11.33 -5.80 17.44
CA GLN A 96 -10.91 -5.54 18.80
C GLN A 96 -9.40 -5.34 18.89
N ILE A 97 -8.98 -4.32 19.64
CA ILE A 97 -7.63 -4.19 20.16
C ILE A 97 -7.60 -5.07 21.42
N ARG A 98 -6.85 -6.19 21.35
CA ARG A 98 -6.80 -7.17 22.42
C ARG A 98 -5.91 -6.71 23.58
N GLU A 99 -4.80 -6.01 23.29
CA GLU A 99 -3.82 -5.59 24.27
C GLU A 99 -2.93 -4.47 23.72
N ILE A 100 -2.51 -3.54 24.60
CA ILE A 100 -1.38 -2.62 24.36
C ILE A 100 -0.36 -2.88 25.47
N ASP A 101 0.77 -3.51 25.13
CA ASP A 101 1.87 -3.78 26.04
C ASP A 101 2.86 -2.62 26.00
N ILE A 102 2.77 -1.76 27.01
CA ILE A 102 3.61 -0.55 27.15
C ILE A 102 5.09 -0.92 27.32
N ALA A 103 5.38 -1.95 28.10
CA ALA A 103 6.76 -2.35 28.39
C ALA A 103 7.45 -2.94 27.14
N ASN A 104 6.72 -3.70 26.34
CA ASN A 104 7.22 -4.30 25.12
C ASN A 104 7.04 -3.39 23.88
N GLN A 105 6.30 -2.29 24.03
CA GLN A 105 5.95 -1.37 22.95
C GLN A 105 5.30 -2.12 21.77
N THR A 106 4.23 -2.83 22.07
CA THR A 106 3.47 -3.59 21.08
C THR A 106 1.97 -3.42 21.26
N ILE A 107 1.24 -3.64 20.17
CA ILE A 107 -0.21 -3.68 20.16
C ILE A 107 -0.66 -4.99 19.52
N THR A 108 -1.51 -5.74 20.23
CA THR A 108 -2.15 -6.96 19.74
C THR A 108 -3.59 -6.64 19.33
N LEU A 109 -3.92 -6.93 18.09
CA LEU A 109 -5.19 -6.51 17.51
C LEU A 109 -5.73 -7.51 16.47
N GLU A 110 -7.02 -7.45 16.23
CA GLU A 110 -7.70 -8.26 15.24
C GLU A 110 -7.59 -7.66 13.84
N ALA A 111 -7.66 -8.52 12.82
CA ALA A 111 -7.39 -8.18 11.43
C ALA A 111 -8.35 -7.14 10.83
N GLY A 112 -9.54 -6.97 11.37
CA GLY A 112 -10.54 -5.99 10.96
C GLY A 112 -10.41 -4.62 11.64
N CYS A 113 -9.39 -4.39 12.47
CA CYS A 113 -9.13 -3.06 13.04
C CYS A 113 -8.75 -2.07 11.92
N ILE A 114 -9.42 -0.92 11.91
CA ILE A 114 -9.15 0.18 10.98
C ILE A 114 -7.84 0.85 11.37
N LEU A 115 -6.99 1.17 10.39
CA LEU A 115 -5.66 1.73 10.62
C LEU A 115 -5.70 3.01 11.45
N GLN A 116 -6.55 3.98 11.10
CA GLN A 116 -6.71 5.21 11.86
C GLN A 116 -7.09 4.96 13.33
N THR A 117 -7.97 4.00 13.59
CA THR A 117 -8.33 3.63 14.98
C THR A 117 -7.14 3.08 15.76
N ILE A 118 -6.27 2.31 15.08
CA ILE A 118 -5.04 1.79 15.71
C ILE A 118 -4.09 2.94 16.06
N GLN A 119 -3.89 3.88 15.15
CA GLN A 119 -3.04 5.06 15.35
C GLN A 119 -3.55 5.91 16.52
N GLU A 120 -4.87 6.22 16.55
CA GLU A 120 -5.50 6.99 17.61
C GLU A 120 -5.34 6.30 18.98
N LYS A 121 -5.58 4.98 19.05
CA LYS A 121 -5.43 4.22 20.31
C LYS A 121 -4.00 4.09 20.78
N ALA A 122 -3.04 3.99 19.87
CA ALA A 122 -1.61 4.04 20.21
C ALA A 122 -1.23 5.43 20.75
N ALA A 123 -1.70 6.51 20.11
CA ALA A 123 -1.42 7.88 20.51
C ALA A 123 -2.00 8.23 21.91
N GLU A 124 -3.19 7.71 22.24
CA GLU A 124 -3.78 7.84 23.60
C GLU A 124 -2.86 7.27 24.70
N GLN A 125 -1.95 6.35 24.36
CA GLN A 125 -0.98 5.74 25.26
C GLN A 125 0.44 6.31 25.11
N GLY A 126 0.62 7.39 24.33
CA GLY A 126 1.90 8.04 24.09
C GLY A 126 2.77 7.32 23.07
N PHE A 127 2.17 6.47 22.21
CA PHE A 127 2.87 5.74 21.16
C PHE A 127 2.43 6.14 19.76
N LEU A 128 3.35 6.00 18.82
CA LEU A 128 3.13 6.07 17.38
C LEU A 128 2.96 4.65 16.82
N PHE A 129 1.89 4.40 16.07
CA PHE A 129 1.83 3.31 15.11
C PHE A 129 2.14 3.89 13.72
N PRO A 130 3.34 3.61 13.16
CA PRO A 130 3.87 4.44 12.08
C PRO A 130 3.40 4.07 10.68
N LEU A 131 2.61 3.02 10.49
CA LEU A 131 2.03 2.73 9.18
C LEU A 131 1.10 3.89 8.79
N SER A 132 1.36 4.55 7.65
CA SER A 132 0.60 5.70 7.17
C SER A 132 0.43 5.64 5.67
N LEU A 133 -0.82 5.64 5.20
CA LEU A 133 -1.18 5.52 3.79
C LEU A 133 -2.54 6.19 3.52
N GLY A 134 -2.82 6.53 2.26
CA GLY A 134 -3.99 7.35 1.90
C GLY A 134 -5.38 6.77 2.21
N ALA A 135 -5.49 5.53 2.71
CA ALA A 135 -6.77 4.87 3.03
C ALA A 135 -6.94 4.60 4.54
N GLU A 136 -6.25 5.33 5.42
CA GLU A 136 -6.20 5.09 6.87
C GLU A 136 -7.58 4.94 7.52
N GLY A 137 -8.55 5.77 7.13
CA GLY A 137 -9.91 5.77 7.69
C GLY A 137 -10.77 4.58 7.29
N SER A 138 -10.30 3.70 6.40
CA SER A 138 -11.11 2.59 5.87
C SER A 138 -10.36 1.29 5.65
N CYS A 139 -9.04 1.32 5.46
CA CYS A 139 -8.24 0.09 5.37
C CYS A 139 -8.18 -0.62 6.73
N MET A 140 -8.03 -1.94 6.67
CA MET A 140 -7.94 -2.80 7.85
C MET A 140 -6.58 -3.47 7.92
N ILE A 141 -6.04 -3.63 9.12
CA ILE A 141 -4.67 -4.12 9.34
C ILE A 141 -4.43 -5.51 8.73
N GLY A 142 -5.42 -6.40 8.73
CA GLY A 142 -5.30 -7.70 8.06
C GLY A 142 -5.09 -7.57 6.55
N GLY A 143 -5.71 -6.58 5.91
CA GLY A 143 -5.49 -6.23 4.52
C GLY A 143 -4.11 -5.62 4.30
N ASN A 144 -3.70 -4.67 5.15
CA ASN A 144 -2.36 -4.07 5.09
C ASN A 144 -1.24 -5.11 5.22
N LEU A 145 -1.39 -6.08 6.12
CA LEU A 145 -0.47 -7.20 6.27
C LEU A 145 -0.51 -8.14 5.06
N ALA A 146 -1.71 -8.49 4.58
CA ALA A 146 -1.88 -9.39 3.45
C ALA A 146 -1.25 -8.84 2.15
N THR A 147 -1.19 -7.52 1.98
CA THR A 147 -0.53 -6.86 0.84
C THR A 147 0.87 -6.37 1.16
N ASN A 148 1.34 -6.52 2.39
CA ASN A 148 2.57 -5.90 2.88
C ASN A 148 2.61 -4.40 2.58
N ALA A 149 1.56 -3.69 2.99
CA ALA A 149 1.37 -2.28 2.67
C ALA A 149 2.55 -1.42 3.15
N GLY A 150 2.91 -0.44 2.33
CA GLY A 150 3.88 0.59 2.63
C GLY A 150 3.22 1.93 3.00
N GLY A 151 3.73 3.03 2.44
CA GLY A 151 3.25 4.39 2.66
C GLY A 151 4.36 5.36 2.99
N THR A 152 4.01 6.51 3.53
CA THR A 152 4.93 7.66 3.66
C THR A 152 6.07 7.45 4.67
N ASN A 153 5.85 6.62 5.70
CA ASN A 153 6.81 6.41 6.80
C ASN A 153 7.74 5.20 6.62
N VAL A 154 7.67 4.51 5.47
CA VAL A 154 8.49 3.30 5.18
C VAL A 154 9.97 3.58 5.30
N LEU A 155 10.41 4.77 4.87
CA LEU A 155 11.81 5.20 4.93
C LEU A 155 12.44 5.00 6.32
N ARG A 156 11.69 5.24 7.39
CA ARG A 156 12.18 5.12 8.77
C ARG A 156 11.75 3.84 9.47
N TYR A 157 10.50 3.40 9.27
CA TYR A 157 9.91 2.36 10.10
C TYR A 157 9.70 1.05 9.37
N GLY A 158 9.92 1.03 8.05
CA GLY A 158 9.63 -0.12 7.20
C GLY A 158 8.14 -0.26 6.89
N ASN A 159 7.81 -1.27 6.11
CA ASN A 159 6.44 -1.58 5.71
C ASN A 159 5.70 -2.44 6.75
N ALA A 160 4.49 -2.90 6.43
CA ALA A 160 3.68 -3.69 7.36
C ALA A 160 4.39 -4.96 7.87
N ARG A 161 5.25 -5.61 7.05
CA ARG A 161 6.08 -6.75 7.42
C ARG A 161 7.06 -6.40 8.53
N ASP A 162 7.77 -5.29 8.38
CA ASP A 162 8.77 -4.84 9.35
C ASP A 162 8.14 -4.47 10.70
N LEU A 163 6.89 -4.00 10.66
CA LEU A 163 6.13 -3.63 11.84
C LEU A 163 5.49 -4.84 12.55
N CYS A 164 5.35 -5.98 11.89
CA CYS A 164 4.70 -7.17 12.42
C CYS A 164 5.66 -8.05 13.23
N LEU A 165 5.26 -8.43 14.45
CA LEU A 165 6.01 -9.36 15.29
C LEU A 165 5.38 -10.76 15.39
N GLY A 166 4.08 -10.86 15.24
CA GLY A 166 3.38 -12.12 15.34
C GLY A 166 2.03 -12.10 14.62
N LEU A 167 1.56 -13.27 14.21
CA LEU A 167 0.27 -13.45 13.51
C LEU A 167 -0.55 -14.57 14.11
N GLU A 168 -1.86 -14.43 14.02
CA GLU A 168 -2.81 -15.52 14.10
C GLU A 168 -3.40 -15.72 12.70
N VAL A 169 -3.38 -16.94 12.20
CA VAL A 169 -3.78 -17.27 10.84
C VAL A 169 -4.65 -18.51 10.83
N VAL A 170 -5.75 -18.46 10.04
CA VAL A 170 -6.54 -19.66 9.72
C VAL A 170 -6.02 -20.24 8.41
N THR A 171 -5.59 -21.51 8.45
CA THR A 171 -5.07 -22.25 7.26
C THR A 171 -6.19 -22.70 6.34
N ALA A 172 -5.87 -23.19 5.14
CA ALA A 172 -6.84 -23.76 4.20
C ALA A 172 -7.53 -25.02 4.72
N GLN A 173 -6.99 -25.66 5.74
CA GLN A 173 -7.59 -26.80 6.44
C GLN A 173 -8.56 -26.37 7.56
N GLY A 174 -8.67 -25.03 7.79
CA GLY A 174 -9.46 -24.47 8.89
C GLY A 174 -8.85 -24.72 10.26
N GLU A 175 -7.53 -24.83 10.33
CA GLU A 175 -6.79 -24.87 11.58
C GLU A 175 -6.30 -23.47 11.95
N ILE A 176 -6.27 -23.17 13.25
CA ILE A 176 -5.79 -21.88 13.74
C ILE A 176 -4.31 -22.04 14.15
N TRP A 177 -3.41 -21.40 13.39
CA TRP A 177 -2.05 -21.20 13.84
C TRP A 177 -1.97 -19.93 14.69
N ASN A 178 -1.69 -20.13 15.98
CA ASN A 178 -1.51 -19.02 16.91
C ASN A 178 -0.01 -18.72 17.07
N GLY A 179 0.48 -17.76 16.29
CA GLY A 179 1.83 -17.18 16.39
C GLY A 179 1.83 -15.79 17.04
N ILE A 180 0.82 -15.48 17.88
CA ILE A 180 0.73 -14.21 18.62
C ILE A 180 1.81 -14.16 19.69
N LYS A 181 2.97 -13.60 19.32
CA LYS A 181 4.12 -13.38 20.18
C LYS A 181 4.70 -11.99 19.90
N GLY A 182 4.87 -11.19 20.94
CA GLY A 182 5.51 -9.87 20.84
C GLY A 182 7.04 -9.90 20.87
N LEU A 183 7.66 -10.98 20.43
CA LEU A 183 9.11 -11.18 20.51
C LEU A 183 9.82 -10.48 19.36
N ARG A 184 10.86 -9.70 19.67
CA ARG A 184 11.73 -9.09 18.66
C ARG A 184 12.77 -10.07 18.09
N LYS A 185 13.00 -11.20 18.77
CA LYS A 185 13.90 -12.28 18.34
C LYS A 185 13.23 -13.61 18.60
N ASP A 186 12.96 -14.39 17.56
CA ASP A 186 12.49 -15.78 17.62
C ASP A 186 13.06 -16.56 16.44
N ASN A 187 14.12 -17.34 16.69
CA ASN A 187 14.76 -18.22 15.71
C ASN A 187 14.34 -19.68 15.90
N THR A 188 13.15 -19.94 16.44
CA THR A 188 12.64 -21.30 16.70
C THR A 188 11.96 -21.85 15.44
N GLY A 189 12.74 -22.23 14.44
CA GLY A 189 12.27 -22.79 13.18
C GLY A 189 12.15 -21.73 12.05
N TYR A 190 11.37 -22.06 11.03
CA TYR A 190 11.10 -21.13 9.92
C TYR A 190 10.24 -19.95 10.38
N ASP A 191 10.46 -18.78 9.80
CA ASP A 191 9.57 -17.63 10.00
C ASP A 191 8.26 -17.83 9.21
N LEU A 192 7.28 -18.46 9.86
CA LEU A 192 5.97 -18.71 9.26
C LEU A 192 5.17 -17.42 9.06
N ARG A 193 5.39 -16.40 9.89
CA ARG A 193 4.74 -15.09 9.75
C ARG A 193 4.98 -14.50 8.37
N ASP A 194 6.22 -14.53 7.90
CA ASP A 194 6.62 -13.96 6.62
C ASP A 194 6.13 -14.74 5.39
N LEU A 195 5.59 -15.95 5.58
CA LEU A 195 4.85 -16.66 4.53
C LEU A 195 3.47 -16.03 4.27
N PHE A 196 2.82 -15.49 5.30
CA PHE A 196 1.46 -14.97 5.20
C PHE A 196 1.42 -13.46 4.93
N VAL A 197 2.40 -12.69 5.42
CA VAL A 197 2.52 -11.27 5.09
C VAL A 197 2.87 -11.12 3.60
N GLY A 198 2.05 -10.37 2.86
CA GLY A 198 2.20 -10.18 1.42
C GLY A 198 1.65 -11.33 0.57
N SER A 199 0.97 -12.33 1.18
CA SER A 199 0.36 -13.45 0.44
C SER A 199 -1.02 -13.14 -0.15
N GLU A 200 -1.58 -11.98 0.11
CA GLU A 200 -2.90 -11.52 -0.36
C GLU A 200 -4.04 -12.54 -0.08
N GLY A 201 -3.96 -13.21 1.07
CA GLY A 201 -4.95 -14.20 1.49
C GLY A 201 -4.96 -15.51 0.68
N THR A 202 -3.93 -15.75 -0.13
CA THR A 202 -3.83 -16.98 -0.94
C THR A 202 -3.26 -18.18 -0.18
N LEU A 203 -2.51 -17.96 0.91
CA LEU A 203 -1.87 -19.00 1.71
C LEU A 203 -2.56 -19.24 3.06
N GLY A 204 -3.30 -18.28 3.57
CA GLY A 204 -4.02 -18.30 4.83
C GLY A 204 -4.80 -17.02 5.06
N ILE A 205 -5.70 -17.00 6.04
CA ILE A 205 -6.50 -15.85 6.42
C ILE A 205 -5.96 -15.30 7.73
N ILE A 206 -5.34 -14.11 7.69
CA ILE A 206 -4.85 -13.41 8.90
C ILE A 206 -6.06 -12.95 9.72
N THR A 207 -6.12 -13.34 10.98
CA THR A 207 -7.22 -13.02 11.91
C THR A 207 -6.80 -12.09 13.03
N ALA A 208 -5.52 -12.10 13.43
CA ALA A 208 -4.97 -11.14 14.39
C ALA A 208 -3.46 -10.96 14.18
N ALA A 209 -2.92 -9.89 14.75
CA ALA A 209 -1.49 -9.56 14.67
C ALA A 209 -0.98 -8.91 15.94
N VAL A 210 0.33 -9.04 16.18
CA VAL A 210 1.10 -8.20 17.11
C VAL A 210 1.96 -7.25 16.29
N MET A 211 1.74 -5.94 16.50
CA MET A 211 2.43 -4.88 15.77
C MET A 211 3.34 -4.09 16.71
N LYS A 212 4.47 -3.61 16.17
CA LYS A 212 5.40 -2.72 16.88
C LYS A 212 4.80 -1.35 17.07
N LEU A 213 5.02 -0.79 18.24
CA LEU A 213 4.80 0.62 18.55
C LEU A 213 6.16 1.32 18.73
N TYR A 214 6.14 2.63 18.54
CA TYR A 214 7.28 3.52 18.76
C TYR A 214 6.85 4.66 19.67
N PRO A 215 7.76 5.29 20.42
CA PRO A 215 7.42 6.51 21.16
C PRO A 215 6.83 7.56 20.23
N LEU A 216 5.83 8.29 20.69
CA LEU A 216 5.27 9.41 19.95
C LEU A 216 6.32 10.53 19.85
N PRO A 217 6.61 11.07 18.65
CA PRO A 217 7.55 12.18 18.52
C PRO A 217 7.03 13.43 19.24
N ILE A 218 7.93 14.20 19.85
CA ILE A 218 7.61 15.44 20.56
C ILE A 218 7.37 16.57 19.54
N SER A 219 8.10 16.53 18.43
CA SER A 219 7.96 17.53 17.38
C SER A 219 8.11 16.94 15.99
N GLN A 220 7.41 17.52 15.02
CA GLN A 220 7.50 17.20 13.60
C GLN A 220 7.65 18.49 12.81
N TRP A 221 8.56 18.47 11.83
CA TRP A 221 8.81 19.61 10.95
C TRP A 221 8.75 19.15 9.50
N THR A 222 7.92 19.86 8.73
CA THR A 222 7.69 19.58 7.31
C THR A 222 8.19 20.75 6.49
N THR A 223 8.91 20.47 5.41
CA THR A 223 9.40 21.48 4.46
C THR A 223 9.16 21.04 3.03
N LEU A 224 8.98 22.02 2.14
CA LEU A 224 9.00 21.84 0.70
C LEU A 224 10.27 22.47 0.17
N VAL A 225 10.93 21.81 -0.77
CA VAL A 225 12.13 22.32 -1.44
C VAL A 225 12.03 22.17 -2.95
N ALA A 226 12.63 23.11 -3.68
CA ALA A 226 12.70 23.16 -5.13
C ALA A 226 13.99 22.49 -5.63
N CYS A 227 13.87 21.48 -6.49
CA CYS A 227 15.01 20.82 -7.15
C CYS A 227 14.89 20.92 -8.68
N GLU A 228 16.01 21.05 -9.37
CA GLU A 228 16.06 21.17 -10.83
C GLU A 228 16.10 19.81 -11.55
N THR A 229 16.63 18.77 -10.90
CA THR A 229 16.81 17.43 -11.48
C THR A 229 16.52 16.32 -10.47
N VAL A 230 16.25 15.12 -10.95
CA VAL A 230 16.11 13.92 -10.09
C VAL A 230 17.45 13.62 -9.38
N ALA A 231 18.58 13.83 -10.05
CA ALA A 231 19.91 13.69 -9.44
C ALA A 231 20.11 14.63 -8.24
N HIS A 232 19.58 15.86 -8.30
CA HIS A 232 19.57 16.78 -7.16
C HIS A 232 18.67 16.28 -6.03
N CYS A 233 17.49 15.74 -6.34
CA CYS A 233 16.59 15.13 -5.33
C CYS A 233 17.28 13.96 -4.60
N ILE A 234 18.00 13.09 -5.33
CA ILE A 234 18.74 11.95 -4.75
C ILE A 234 19.91 12.45 -3.90
N SER A 235 20.66 13.45 -4.38
CA SER A 235 21.77 14.04 -3.62
C SER A 235 21.29 14.71 -2.33
N LEU A 236 20.14 15.38 -2.39
CA LEU A 236 19.48 15.95 -1.23
C LEU A 236 19.05 14.88 -0.22
N LEU A 237 18.45 13.77 -0.69
CA LEU A 237 18.12 12.63 0.16
C LEU A 237 19.37 12.09 0.88
N ASN A 238 20.47 11.90 0.15
CA ASN A 238 21.73 11.43 0.73
C ASN A 238 22.28 12.41 1.79
N LEU A 239 22.12 13.71 1.58
CA LEU A 239 22.52 14.74 2.55
C LEU A 239 21.68 14.62 3.82
N PHE A 240 20.34 14.51 3.71
CA PHE A 240 19.44 14.30 4.85
C PHE A 240 19.72 12.98 5.57
N GLN A 241 19.93 11.88 4.84
CA GLN A 241 20.31 10.60 5.42
C GLN A 241 21.64 10.68 6.20
N LYS A 242 22.62 11.44 5.71
CA LYS A 242 23.89 11.62 6.40
C LYS A 242 23.78 12.47 7.66
N ARG A 243 22.92 13.49 7.68
CA ARG A 243 22.82 14.48 8.76
C ARG A 243 21.71 14.20 9.76
N ALA A 244 20.59 13.63 9.29
CA ALA A 244 19.34 13.50 10.04
C ALA A 244 18.75 12.09 9.98
N THR A 245 19.56 11.03 9.78
CA THR A 245 19.11 9.64 9.57
C THR A 245 18.00 9.20 10.52
N SER A 246 18.18 9.44 11.82
CA SER A 246 17.24 9.00 12.86
C SER A 246 15.97 9.85 12.95
N LEU A 247 15.94 10.99 12.29
CA LEU A 247 14.81 11.94 12.35
C LEU A 247 14.02 11.99 11.04
N LEU A 248 14.61 11.56 9.92
CA LEU A 248 13.97 11.61 8.60
C LEU A 248 12.83 10.58 8.52
N THR A 249 11.60 11.06 8.46
CA THR A 249 10.38 10.24 8.41
C THR A 249 9.71 10.24 7.05
N GLY A 250 9.77 11.33 6.30
CA GLY A 250 9.18 11.44 4.97
C GLY A 250 10.11 12.11 3.97
N PHE A 251 10.11 11.60 2.74
CA PHE A 251 10.86 12.19 1.62
C PHE A 251 10.14 11.89 0.30
N GLU A 252 9.27 12.83 -0.11
CA GLU A 252 8.33 12.67 -1.21
C GLU A 252 8.71 13.55 -2.40
N MET A 253 8.80 12.97 -3.58
CA MET A 253 9.05 13.71 -4.82
C MET A 253 7.74 13.95 -5.59
N MET A 254 7.57 15.15 -6.11
CA MET A 254 6.45 15.55 -6.96
C MET A 254 6.98 16.29 -8.18
N THR A 255 6.58 15.85 -9.38
CA THR A 255 6.90 16.58 -10.60
C THR A 255 6.01 17.82 -10.76
N LYS A 256 6.49 18.79 -11.53
CA LYS A 256 5.72 19.97 -11.90
C LYS A 256 4.36 19.59 -12.49
N GLU A 257 4.32 18.63 -13.41
CA GLU A 257 3.09 18.18 -14.07
C GLU A 257 2.07 17.63 -13.06
N SER A 258 2.54 16.95 -12.00
CA SER A 258 1.65 16.45 -10.96
C SER A 258 1.06 17.58 -10.10
N LEU A 259 1.84 18.63 -9.83
CA LEU A 259 1.40 19.79 -9.06
C LEU A 259 0.54 20.76 -9.90
N ASP A 260 0.86 20.97 -11.17
CA ASP A 260 0.00 21.75 -12.10
C ASP A 260 -1.39 21.11 -12.20
N LEU A 261 -1.46 19.78 -12.25
CA LEU A 261 -2.72 19.06 -12.24
C LEU A 261 -3.49 19.26 -10.94
N ASN A 262 -2.77 19.21 -9.81
CA ASN A 262 -3.35 19.43 -8.51
C ASN A 262 -3.92 20.86 -8.37
N GLU A 263 -3.16 21.88 -8.75
CA GLU A 263 -3.61 23.27 -8.73
C GLU A 263 -4.81 23.51 -9.65
N LYS A 264 -4.86 22.87 -10.81
CA LYS A 264 -5.99 22.95 -11.74
C LYS A 264 -7.32 22.53 -11.12
N HIS A 265 -7.33 21.43 -10.36
CA HIS A 265 -8.54 20.85 -9.76
C HIS A 265 -8.77 21.31 -8.31
N PHE A 266 -7.71 21.68 -7.61
CA PHE A 266 -7.71 22.13 -6.22
C PHE A 266 -6.86 23.40 -6.07
N PRO A 267 -7.33 24.57 -6.50
CA PRO A 267 -6.53 25.82 -6.50
C PRO A 267 -5.98 26.24 -5.14
N GLN A 268 -6.62 25.79 -4.04
CA GLN A 268 -6.14 26.00 -2.68
C GLN A 268 -4.87 25.22 -2.34
N MET A 269 -4.46 24.29 -3.20
CA MET A 269 -3.25 23.45 -3.06
C MET A 269 -2.10 23.95 -3.94
N ALA A 270 -2.05 25.25 -4.25
CA ALA A 270 -0.98 25.83 -5.05
C ALA A 270 0.39 25.63 -4.38
N ASN A 271 1.41 25.35 -5.20
CA ASN A 271 2.77 25.19 -4.74
C ASN A 271 3.32 26.53 -4.21
N PRO A 272 3.74 26.63 -2.94
CA PRO A 272 4.25 27.89 -2.38
C PRO A 272 5.67 28.24 -2.82
N LEU A 273 6.40 27.33 -3.48
CA LEU A 273 7.76 27.54 -3.96
C LEU A 273 7.78 28.49 -5.17
N GLN A 274 8.79 29.34 -5.21
CA GLN A 274 8.98 30.28 -6.32
C GLN A 274 9.52 29.59 -7.57
N GLY A 275 9.25 30.19 -8.74
CA GLY A 275 9.83 29.76 -10.01
C GLY A 275 9.20 28.49 -10.62
N ASN A 276 8.20 27.89 -9.98
CA ASN A 276 7.51 26.68 -10.47
C ASN A 276 8.51 25.56 -10.85
N PRO A 277 9.24 25.00 -9.87
CA PRO A 277 10.37 24.10 -10.10
C PRO A 277 9.96 22.80 -10.79
N PRO A 278 10.85 22.15 -11.58
CA PRO A 278 10.61 20.86 -12.21
C PRO A 278 10.26 19.77 -11.21
N PHE A 279 10.88 19.80 -10.03
CA PHE A 279 10.65 18.86 -8.93
C PHE A 279 10.46 19.61 -7.61
N THR A 280 9.42 19.25 -6.90
CA THR A 280 9.19 19.66 -5.51
C THR A 280 9.40 18.44 -4.63
N VAL A 281 10.19 18.57 -3.57
CA VAL A 281 10.40 17.53 -2.58
C VAL A 281 9.79 17.96 -1.26
N LEU A 282 8.90 17.14 -0.69
CA LEU A 282 8.39 17.27 0.66
C LEU A 282 9.27 16.44 1.58
N ILE A 283 9.80 17.06 2.63
CA ILE A 283 10.67 16.42 3.62
C ILE A 283 10.04 16.58 4.99
N GLU A 284 10.00 15.49 5.76
CA GLU A 284 9.54 15.51 7.14
C GLU A 284 10.60 14.94 8.07
N LEU A 285 10.85 15.67 9.16
CA LEU A 285 11.67 15.25 10.29
C LEU A 285 10.82 15.12 11.53
N SER A 286 10.97 14.01 12.26
CA SER A 286 10.30 13.75 13.55
C SER A 286 11.32 13.54 14.64
N ASP A 287 11.19 14.27 15.76
CA ASP A 287 12.15 14.29 16.87
C ASP A 287 11.52 13.94 18.22
N HIS A 288 12.32 13.34 19.08
CA HIS A 288 11.98 12.98 20.45
C HIS A 288 12.76 13.80 21.49
N GLU A 289 13.63 14.71 21.07
CA GLU A 289 14.45 15.55 21.95
C GLU A 289 13.76 16.91 22.20
N SER A 290 13.65 17.75 21.15
CA SER A 290 13.00 19.05 21.27
C SER A 290 12.67 19.66 19.90
N GLU A 291 11.75 20.59 19.88
CA GLU A 291 11.43 21.39 18.70
C GLU A 291 12.63 22.22 18.23
N ALA A 292 13.41 22.78 19.16
CA ALA A 292 14.59 23.59 18.82
C ALA A 292 15.68 22.75 18.13
N HIS A 293 15.87 21.51 18.57
CA HIS A 293 16.86 20.61 17.99
C HIS A 293 16.52 20.28 16.53
N VAL A 294 15.30 19.82 16.24
CA VAL A 294 14.91 19.45 14.86
C VAL A 294 14.91 20.67 13.94
N LYS A 295 14.48 21.84 14.42
CA LYS A 295 14.50 23.09 13.66
C LYS A 295 15.91 23.49 13.26
N GLN A 296 16.82 23.53 14.22
CA GLN A 296 18.22 23.87 13.97
C GLN A 296 18.88 22.89 12.98
N LEU A 297 18.61 21.59 13.14
CA LEU A 297 19.13 20.57 12.23
C LEU A 297 18.58 20.77 10.82
N LEU A 298 17.27 20.98 10.68
CA LEU A 298 16.63 21.22 9.38
C LEU A 298 17.23 22.45 8.68
N GLU A 299 17.33 23.58 9.39
CA GLU A 299 17.93 24.82 8.87
C GLU A 299 19.38 24.58 8.41
N THR A 300 20.21 23.91 9.23
CA THR A 300 21.60 23.58 8.86
C THR A 300 21.68 22.71 7.60
N VAL A 301 20.84 21.69 7.47
CA VAL A 301 20.87 20.81 6.29
C VAL A 301 20.39 21.55 5.04
N LEU A 302 19.39 22.41 5.16
CA LEU A 302 18.92 23.24 4.05
C LEU A 302 19.98 24.26 3.61
N GLU A 303 20.72 24.89 4.54
CA GLU A 303 21.84 25.77 4.22
C GLU A 303 22.94 25.03 3.43
N GLU A 304 23.35 23.83 3.90
CA GLU A 304 24.30 22.98 3.16
C GLU A 304 23.76 22.62 1.75
N ALA A 305 22.47 22.35 1.62
CA ALA A 305 21.84 22.02 0.34
C ALA A 305 21.84 23.22 -0.63
N PHE A 306 21.61 24.45 -0.13
CA PHE A 306 21.73 25.67 -0.92
C PHE A 306 23.17 25.92 -1.36
N GLU A 307 24.16 25.83 -0.45
CA GLU A 307 25.58 25.99 -0.76
C GLU A 307 26.06 24.97 -1.81
N ALA A 308 25.56 23.75 -1.75
CA ALA A 308 25.82 22.67 -2.71
C ALA A 308 25.03 22.81 -4.02
N GLN A 309 24.19 23.82 -4.16
CA GLN A 309 23.29 24.06 -5.32
C GLN A 309 22.34 22.87 -5.63
N LEU A 310 21.97 22.12 -4.62
CA LEU A 310 21.00 21.02 -4.75
C LEU A 310 19.56 21.51 -4.79
N ILE A 311 19.29 22.66 -4.16
CA ILE A 311 17.97 23.28 -4.09
C ILE A 311 18.06 24.76 -4.47
N SER A 312 16.98 25.28 -5.06
CA SER A 312 16.86 26.69 -5.45
C SER A 312 15.93 27.52 -4.57
N ASP A 313 15.01 26.85 -3.86
CA ASP A 313 14.07 27.46 -2.91
C ASP A 313 13.65 26.45 -1.83
N ALA A 314 13.22 26.96 -0.65
CA ALA A 314 12.73 26.13 0.44
C ALA A 314 11.68 26.89 1.27
N VAL A 315 10.60 26.20 1.64
CA VAL A 315 9.53 26.72 2.53
C VAL A 315 9.33 25.76 3.68
N ILE A 316 9.72 26.18 4.89
CA ILE A 316 9.50 25.42 6.12
C ILE A 316 8.10 25.75 6.65
N ALA A 317 7.32 24.75 7.00
CA ALA A 317 5.99 24.96 7.61
C ALA A 317 6.12 25.69 8.94
N SER A 318 5.42 26.81 9.09
CA SER A 318 5.47 27.65 10.28
C SER A 318 4.53 27.17 11.41
N ASN A 319 3.64 26.24 11.10
CA ASN A 319 2.67 25.65 12.04
C ASN A 319 2.08 24.35 11.46
N LEU A 320 1.37 23.60 12.29
CA LEU A 320 0.74 22.32 11.92
C LEU A 320 -0.24 22.45 10.75
N SER A 321 -1.00 23.55 10.66
CA SER A 321 -1.95 23.77 9.55
C SER A 321 -1.22 23.84 8.21
N GLN A 322 -0.07 24.51 8.16
CA GLN A 322 0.74 24.60 6.96
C GLN A 322 1.45 23.26 6.64
N ALA A 323 1.94 22.54 7.65
CA ALA A 323 2.48 21.20 7.47
C ALA A 323 1.43 20.25 6.88
N ASN A 324 0.22 20.26 7.41
CA ASN A 324 -0.90 19.49 6.88
C ASN A 324 -1.26 19.92 5.44
N ALA A 325 -1.20 21.21 5.12
CA ALA A 325 -1.44 21.68 3.75
C ALA A 325 -0.40 21.13 2.76
N PHE A 326 0.88 21.01 3.15
CA PHE A 326 1.91 20.42 2.31
C PHE A 326 1.65 18.92 2.08
N TRP A 327 1.27 18.17 3.11
CA TRP A 327 0.87 16.77 2.97
C TRP A 327 -0.39 16.62 2.11
N HIS A 328 -1.40 17.43 2.31
CA HIS A 328 -2.60 17.42 1.48
C HIS A 328 -2.30 17.73 0.00
N MET A 329 -1.37 18.64 -0.28
CA MET A 329 -0.91 18.90 -1.64
C MET A 329 -0.34 17.61 -2.28
N ARG A 330 0.45 16.83 -1.54
CA ARG A 330 1.00 15.55 -2.00
C ARG A 330 -0.08 14.48 -2.22
N GLU A 331 -0.99 14.35 -1.28
CA GLU A 331 -2.05 13.33 -1.30
C GLU A 331 -3.11 13.60 -2.37
N HIS A 332 -3.47 14.85 -2.58
CA HIS A 332 -4.49 15.25 -3.55
C HIS A 332 -4.09 14.99 -5.01
N ILE A 333 -2.82 14.76 -5.32
CA ILE A 333 -2.40 14.37 -6.68
C ILE A 333 -3.20 13.16 -7.18
N THR A 334 -3.47 12.18 -6.31
CA THR A 334 -4.27 11.00 -6.67
C THR A 334 -5.73 11.36 -7.00
N LEU A 335 -6.31 12.31 -6.27
CA LEU A 335 -7.68 12.81 -6.49
C LEU A 335 -7.73 13.66 -7.77
N ALA A 336 -6.75 14.56 -7.96
CA ALA A 336 -6.65 15.37 -9.17
C ALA A 336 -6.56 14.52 -10.45
N GLN A 337 -5.85 13.41 -10.41
CA GLN A 337 -5.82 12.45 -11.51
C GLN A 337 -7.20 11.79 -11.75
N ALA A 338 -7.98 11.54 -10.71
CA ALA A 338 -9.32 10.96 -10.88
C ALA A 338 -10.28 11.93 -11.57
N GLU A 339 -10.16 13.23 -11.30
CA GLU A 339 -10.93 14.30 -11.97
C GLU A 339 -10.57 14.43 -13.48
N GLU A 340 -9.32 14.11 -13.86
CA GLU A 340 -8.89 14.08 -15.27
C GLU A 340 -9.39 12.85 -16.03
N GLY A 341 -9.91 11.84 -15.33
CA GLY A 341 -10.43 10.61 -15.92
C GLY A 341 -9.48 9.42 -15.79
N ALA A 342 -9.75 8.37 -16.55
CA ALA A 342 -9.00 7.12 -16.47
C ALA A 342 -7.55 7.31 -16.91
N ASN A 343 -6.60 6.81 -16.09
CA ASN A 343 -5.17 6.79 -16.38
C ASN A 343 -4.57 5.41 -16.10
N LEU A 344 -3.40 5.14 -16.67
CA LEU A 344 -2.62 3.94 -16.41
C LEU A 344 -1.69 4.20 -15.22
N LYS A 345 -1.82 3.37 -14.20
CA LYS A 345 -1.05 3.51 -12.96
C LYS A 345 0.05 2.46 -12.89
N HIS A 346 1.26 2.93 -12.63
CA HIS A 346 2.41 2.09 -12.36
C HIS A 346 2.93 2.45 -10.95
N ASP A 347 2.77 1.51 -10.05
CA ASP A 347 3.33 1.54 -8.71
C ASP A 347 4.57 0.65 -8.73
N ILE A 348 5.74 1.28 -8.86
CA ILE A 348 7.01 0.62 -9.15
C ILE A 348 8.07 1.03 -8.13
N THR A 349 9.06 0.16 -7.93
CA THR A 349 10.24 0.51 -7.13
C THR A 349 11.48 0.40 -7.99
N ILE A 350 12.33 1.41 -7.96
CA ILE A 350 13.61 1.47 -8.67
C ILE A 350 14.72 1.71 -7.65
N PRO A 351 15.85 0.99 -7.72
CA PRO A 351 17.01 1.32 -6.91
C PRO A 351 17.40 2.80 -7.10
N LEU A 352 17.63 3.52 -6.00
CA LEU A 352 17.94 4.96 -6.03
C LEU A 352 19.09 5.29 -6.99
N SER A 353 20.09 4.42 -7.09
CA SER A 353 21.23 4.56 -8.01
C SER A 353 20.85 4.54 -9.50
N SER A 354 19.70 4.01 -9.86
CA SER A 354 19.20 3.90 -11.24
C SER A 354 17.98 4.76 -11.52
N LEU A 355 17.50 5.52 -10.52
CA LEU A 355 16.22 6.21 -10.59
C LEU A 355 16.23 7.36 -11.62
N ASP A 356 17.29 8.14 -11.66
CA ASP A 356 17.44 9.24 -12.63
C ASP A 356 17.49 8.70 -14.06
N ASP A 357 18.31 7.70 -14.31
CA ASP A 357 18.39 7.02 -15.62
C ASP A 357 17.05 6.42 -16.04
N PHE A 358 16.34 5.79 -15.09
CA PHE A 358 15.01 5.24 -15.34
C PHE A 358 14.02 6.31 -15.79
N ILE A 359 13.92 7.42 -15.06
CA ILE A 359 12.97 8.49 -15.37
C ILE A 359 13.31 9.10 -16.74
N GLN A 360 14.58 9.48 -16.98
CA GLN A 360 14.99 10.09 -18.23
C GLN A 360 14.74 9.17 -19.44
N ALA A 361 15.15 7.90 -19.36
CA ALA A 361 15.01 6.95 -20.45
C ALA A 361 13.51 6.61 -20.71
N THR A 362 12.71 6.41 -19.65
CA THR A 362 11.32 6.05 -19.79
C THR A 362 10.50 7.21 -20.32
N ASP A 363 10.74 8.43 -19.83
CA ASP A 363 10.09 9.66 -20.30
C ASP A 363 10.36 9.90 -21.78
N ALA A 364 11.63 9.75 -22.21
CA ALA A 364 12.01 9.92 -23.61
C ALA A 364 11.28 8.91 -24.52
N LEU A 365 11.29 7.62 -24.14
CA LEU A 365 10.60 6.56 -24.88
C LEU A 365 9.08 6.78 -24.94
N MET A 366 8.48 7.21 -23.83
CA MET A 366 7.04 7.47 -23.77
C MET A 366 6.65 8.63 -24.66
N ARG A 367 7.40 9.74 -24.62
CA ARG A 367 7.13 10.93 -25.45
C ARG A 367 7.37 10.66 -26.95
N GLU A 368 8.38 9.88 -27.30
CA GLU A 368 8.63 9.46 -28.67
C GLU A 368 7.49 8.62 -29.23
N ARG A 369 7.05 7.59 -28.46
CA ARG A 369 6.06 6.62 -28.93
C ARG A 369 4.63 7.14 -28.88
N TYR A 370 4.36 8.04 -27.94
CA TYR A 370 3.03 8.61 -27.71
C TYR A 370 3.10 10.14 -27.62
N PRO A 371 3.22 10.86 -28.76
CA PRO A 371 3.31 12.31 -28.75
C PRO A 371 2.14 12.97 -28.00
N GLY A 372 2.47 13.91 -27.09
CA GLY A 372 1.48 14.59 -26.26
C GLY A 372 1.04 13.81 -25.02
N ILE A 373 1.60 12.64 -24.76
CA ILE A 373 1.35 11.88 -23.53
C ILE A 373 1.67 12.73 -22.29
N ARG A 374 0.86 12.60 -21.24
CA ARG A 374 1.10 13.28 -19.96
C ARG A 374 1.62 12.28 -18.93
N ILE A 375 2.81 12.56 -18.42
CA ILE A 375 3.48 11.73 -17.43
C ILE A 375 3.30 12.40 -16.06
N ILE A 376 2.56 11.74 -15.16
CA ILE A 376 2.27 12.25 -13.82
C ILE A 376 3.06 11.37 -12.86
N ASN A 377 4.28 11.83 -12.53
CA ASN A 377 5.22 11.08 -11.72
C ASN A 377 5.39 11.75 -10.34
N PHE A 378 5.20 10.98 -9.30
CA PHE A 378 5.36 11.37 -7.92
C PHE A 378 5.58 10.12 -7.07
N GLY A 379 6.06 10.25 -5.84
CA GLY A 379 6.20 9.06 -4.98
C GLY A 379 7.17 9.23 -3.83
N HIS A 380 7.36 8.12 -3.14
CA HIS A 380 8.20 7.97 -1.96
C HIS A 380 9.67 7.83 -2.41
N LEU A 381 10.32 8.98 -2.73
CA LEU A 381 11.69 8.95 -3.23
C LEU A 381 12.64 8.30 -2.23
N GLY A 382 12.34 8.43 -0.92
CA GLY A 382 13.18 7.91 0.15
C GLY A 382 13.47 6.41 0.07
N ASP A 383 12.55 5.63 -0.49
CA ASP A 383 12.66 4.17 -0.66
C ASP A 383 12.62 3.70 -2.13
N GLY A 384 12.62 4.67 -3.07
CA GLY A 384 12.65 4.41 -4.50
C GLY A 384 11.31 4.03 -5.12
N ASN A 385 10.20 4.16 -4.39
CA ASN A 385 8.86 3.91 -4.91
C ASN A 385 8.35 5.11 -5.71
N LEU A 386 7.97 4.85 -6.96
CA LEU A 386 7.38 5.82 -7.87
C LEU A 386 5.96 5.42 -8.27
N HIS A 387 5.06 6.39 -8.24
CA HIS A 387 3.77 6.34 -8.92
C HIS A 387 3.94 6.96 -10.31
N TYR A 388 4.47 6.15 -11.24
CA TYR A 388 4.74 6.56 -12.62
C TYR A 388 3.47 6.41 -13.45
N ASN A 389 2.59 7.40 -13.40
CA ASN A 389 1.26 7.34 -13.99
C ASN A 389 1.20 8.02 -15.36
N ILE A 390 0.45 7.41 -16.27
CA ILE A 390 0.31 7.84 -17.66
C ILE A 390 -1.12 8.26 -17.93
N ALA A 391 -1.32 9.52 -18.33
CA ALA A 391 -2.59 10.04 -18.80
C ALA A 391 -2.52 10.30 -20.32
N PRO A 392 -3.63 10.17 -21.05
CA PRO A 392 -3.67 10.40 -22.50
C PRO A 392 -3.35 11.86 -22.86
N PRO A 393 -2.99 12.13 -24.11
CA PRO A 393 -2.93 13.48 -24.64
C PRO A 393 -4.24 14.25 -24.41
N LEU A 394 -4.13 15.57 -24.23
CA LEU A 394 -5.31 16.41 -24.06
C LEU A 394 -6.28 16.28 -25.25
N GLY A 395 -7.57 16.19 -24.96
CA GLY A 395 -8.63 16.05 -25.95
C GLY A 395 -8.89 14.62 -26.42
N MET A 396 -8.11 13.62 -26.00
CA MET A 396 -8.42 12.20 -26.24
C MET A 396 -9.35 11.63 -25.17
N ASP A 397 -10.24 10.71 -25.57
CA ASP A 397 -11.03 9.95 -24.61
C ASP A 397 -10.13 8.99 -23.79
N PRO A 398 -10.06 9.16 -22.45
CA PRO A 398 -9.17 8.38 -21.61
C PRO A 398 -9.45 6.88 -21.64
N LYS A 399 -10.71 6.47 -21.74
CA LYS A 399 -11.08 5.05 -21.75
C LYS A 399 -10.67 4.40 -23.06
N ALA A 400 -10.93 5.05 -24.19
CA ALA A 400 -10.55 4.54 -25.52
C ALA A 400 -9.03 4.46 -25.65
N PHE A 401 -8.28 5.48 -25.17
CA PHE A 401 -6.82 5.47 -25.17
C PHE A 401 -6.26 4.31 -24.35
N ASN A 402 -6.74 4.14 -23.12
CA ASN A 402 -6.28 3.06 -22.26
C ASN A 402 -6.58 1.69 -22.86
N GLN A 403 -7.79 1.48 -23.37
CA GLN A 403 -8.17 0.22 -24.00
C GLN A 403 -7.27 -0.16 -25.18
N ALA A 404 -6.84 0.82 -25.95
CA ALA A 404 -5.97 0.59 -27.11
C ALA A 404 -4.49 0.39 -26.74
N ASN A 405 -4.00 1.03 -25.67
CA ASN A 405 -2.56 1.17 -25.42
C ASN A 405 -2.08 0.56 -24.10
N GLU A 406 -2.96 0.17 -23.17
CA GLU A 406 -2.59 -0.26 -21.81
C GLU A 406 -1.51 -1.33 -21.82
N LYS A 407 -1.69 -2.40 -22.61
CA LYS A 407 -0.72 -3.52 -22.66
C LYS A 407 0.65 -3.04 -23.14
N ALA A 408 0.70 -2.28 -24.24
CA ALA A 408 1.95 -1.82 -24.83
C ALA A 408 2.68 -0.82 -23.90
N ILE A 409 1.95 0.05 -23.19
CA ILE A 409 2.51 0.98 -22.22
C ILE A 409 3.06 0.22 -21.01
N HIS A 410 2.31 -0.75 -20.47
CA HIS A 410 2.81 -1.59 -19.37
C HIS A 410 4.07 -2.36 -19.78
N GLU A 411 4.11 -2.97 -20.96
CA GLU A 411 5.29 -3.67 -21.47
C GLU A 411 6.51 -2.74 -21.58
N LEU A 412 6.30 -1.51 -22.05
CA LEU A 412 7.37 -0.50 -22.14
C LEU A 412 7.88 -0.11 -20.77
N VAL A 413 7.00 0.30 -19.87
CA VAL A 413 7.40 0.76 -18.51
C VAL A 413 8.04 -0.40 -17.73
N TYR A 414 7.43 -1.58 -17.71
CA TYR A 414 7.97 -2.74 -17.00
C TYR A 414 9.29 -3.25 -17.58
N GLY A 415 9.49 -3.13 -18.90
CA GLY A 415 10.78 -3.40 -19.52
C GLY A 415 11.89 -2.46 -19.05
N GLN A 416 11.59 -1.18 -18.77
CA GLN A 416 12.55 -0.26 -18.17
C GLN A 416 12.79 -0.57 -16.69
N VAL A 417 11.73 -0.94 -15.93
CA VAL A 417 11.84 -1.38 -14.54
C VAL A 417 12.79 -2.59 -14.45
N GLU A 418 12.64 -3.58 -15.32
CA GLU A 418 13.49 -4.76 -15.35
C GLU A 418 14.97 -4.42 -15.65
N ARG A 419 15.22 -3.54 -16.62
CA ARG A 419 16.59 -3.05 -16.93
C ARG A 419 17.28 -2.41 -15.72
N CYS A 420 16.51 -1.78 -14.86
CA CYS A 420 17.00 -1.13 -13.64
C CYS A 420 17.00 -2.07 -12.42
N ASN A 421 16.72 -3.37 -12.57
CA ASN A 421 16.53 -4.31 -11.45
C ASN A 421 15.47 -3.86 -10.44
N GLY A 422 14.43 -3.18 -10.91
CA GLY A 422 13.33 -2.68 -10.09
C GLY A 422 12.23 -3.71 -9.84
N SER A 423 11.11 -3.26 -9.26
CA SER A 423 9.90 -4.05 -9.05
C SER A 423 8.69 -3.41 -9.70
N ILE A 424 7.82 -4.22 -10.32
CA ILE A 424 6.56 -3.78 -10.95
C ILE A 424 5.42 -3.57 -9.95
N SER A 425 5.65 -3.84 -8.68
CA SER A 425 4.70 -3.63 -7.60
C SER A 425 5.43 -3.29 -6.32
N ALA A 426 5.40 -2.01 -5.94
CA ALA A 426 6.00 -1.51 -4.70
C ALA A 426 5.11 -1.81 -3.49
N GLU A 427 3.85 -1.36 -3.53
CA GLU A 427 2.90 -1.40 -2.41
C GLU A 427 1.60 -2.11 -2.73
N HIS A 428 1.08 -1.99 -3.98
CA HIS A 428 -0.29 -2.37 -4.32
C HIS A 428 -0.54 -3.88 -4.40
N GLY A 429 0.51 -4.70 -4.33
CA GLY A 429 0.41 -6.14 -4.54
C GLY A 429 0.20 -6.50 -6.01
N VAL A 430 -0.15 -7.75 -6.23
CA VAL A 430 -0.34 -8.37 -7.56
C VAL A 430 -1.83 -8.53 -7.86
N GLY A 431 -2.60 -9.05 -6.92
CA GLY A 431 -4.01 -9.38 -7.05
C GLY A 431 -4.29 -10.22 -8.29
N GLN A 432 -5.33 -9.84 -9.03
CA GLN A 432 -5.61 -10.38 -10.37
C GLN A 432 -5.08 -9.50 -11.51
N LEU A 433 -4.69 -8.27 -11.20
CA LEU A 433 -4.28 -7.28 -12.20
C LEU A 433 -2.91 -7.57 -12.83
N LYS A 434 -1.94 -8.00 -12.01
CA LYS A 434 -0.53 -8.12 -12.40
C LYS A 434 -0.04 -9.57 -12.56
N LEU A 435 -0.93 -10.55 -12.69
CA LEU A 435 -0.57 -11.98 -12.80
C LEU A 435 0.41 -12.26 -13.95
N ASP A 436 0.13 -11.75 -15.15
CA ASP A 436 0.98 -11.94 -16.33
C ASP A 436 2.33 -11.23 -16.15
N GLY A 437 2.30 -10.02 -15.61
CA GLY A 437 3.50 -9.24 -15.30
C GLY A 437 4.38 -9.91 -14.25
N LEU A 438 3.79 -10.50 -13.21
CA LEU A 438 4.53 -11.22 -12.18
C LEU A 438 5.36 -12.37 -12.77
N ARG A 439 4.75 -13.20 -13.62
CA ARG A 439 5.43 -14.34 -14.23
C ARG A 439 6.63 -13.89 -15.07
N ALA A 440 6.43 -12.86 -15.88
CA ALA A 440 7.50 -12.32 -16.72
C ALA A 440 8.65 -11.74 -15.87
N HIS A 441 8.30 -10.99 -14.81
CA HIS A 441 9.25 -10.23 -14.02
C HIS A 441 10.03 -11.06 -12.98
N LYS A 442 9.39 -12.05 -12.32
CA LYS A 442 10.05 -12.88 -11.28
C LYS A 442 10.85 -14.05 -11.80
N GLY A 443 10.65 -14.42 -13.07
CA GLY A 443 11.28 -15.59 -13.69
C GLY A 443 10.68 -16.92 -13.22
N GLU A 444 11.07 -17.99 -13.92
CA GLU A 444 10.44 -19.31 -13.80
C GLU A 444 10.65 -19.96 -12.42
N VAL A 445 11.88 -19.89 -11.89
CA VAL A 445 12.21 -20.53 -10.59
C VAL A 445 11.38 -19.94 -9.46
N ALA A 446 11.29 -18.60 -9.37
CA ALA A 446 10.49 -17.96 -8.33
C ALA A 446 9.00 -18.28 -8.50
N HIS A 447 8.50 -18.31 -9.74
CA HIS A 447 7.12 -18.67 -10.02
C HIS A 447 6.77 -20.10 -9.60
N GLU A 448 7.64 -21.08 -9.89
CA GLU A 448 7.46 -22.48 -9.47
C GLU A 448 7.55 -22.65 -7.94
N LEU A 449 8.41 -21.89 -7.25
CA LEU A 449 8.45 -21.86 -5.79
C LEU A 449 7.13 -21.33 -5.19
N MET A 450 6.59 -20.24 -5.74
CA MET A 450 5.28 -19.70 -5.30
C MET A 450 4.15 -20.72 -5.53
N LYS A 451 4.11 -21.41 -6.66
CA LYS A 451 3.15 -22.49 -6.91
C LYS A 451 3.31 -23.66 -5.94
N THR A 452 4.54 -24.03 -5.62
CA THR A 452 4.84 -25.10 -4.68
C THR A 452 4.30 -24.73 -3.28
N LEU A 453 4.56 -23.52 -2.81
CA LEU A 453 4.03 -23.01 -1.55
C LEU A 453 2.50 -23.01 -1.57
N LYS A 454 1.88 -22.48 -2.62
CA LYS A 454 0.42 -22.46 -2.75
C LYS A 454 -0.18 -23.86 -2.69
N LYS A 455 0.37 -24.83 -3.45
CA LYS A 455 -0.09 -26.22 -3.45
C LYS A 455 0.11 -26.93 -2.12
N ALA A 456 1.21 -26.63 -1.42
CA ALA A 456 1.49 -27.24 -0.12
C ALA A 456 0.55 -26.74 0.97
N LEU A 457 0.25 -25.41 1.01
CA LEU A 457 -0.55 -24.79 2.06
C LEU A 457 -2.06 -24.82 1.74
N ASP A 458 -2.43 -24.77 0.46
CA ASP A 458 -3.83 -24.81 0.00
C ASP A 458 -4.00 -25.81 -1.17
N PRO A 459 -3.94 -27.11 -0.91
CA PRO A 459 -3.96 -28.13 -1.97
C PRO A 459 -5.28 -28.18 -2.73
N GLN A 460 -6.38 -27.69 -2.15
CA GLN A 460 -7.68 -27.61 -2.82
C GLN A 460 -7.90 -26.31 -3.57
N ASN A 461 -6.96 -25.36 -3.48
CA ASN A 461 -7.05 -24.02 -4.09
C ASN A 461 -8.35 -23.26 -3.74
N ILE A 462 -8.75 -23.32 -2.48
CA ILE A 462 -9.97 -22.65 -2.00
C ILE A 462 -9.71 -21.22 -1.51
N LEU A 463 -8.49 -20.88 -1.13
CA LEU A 463 -8.13 -19.54 -0.63
C LEU A 463 -7.75 -18.62 -1.76
N ASN A 464 -8.57 -17.64 -2.03
CA ASN A 464 -8.35 -16.56 -2.98
C ASN A 464 -7.78 -17.02 -4.36
N PRO A 465 -8.41 -17.98 -5.04
CA PRO A 465 -7.88 -18.53 -6.29
C PRO A 465 -7.73 -17.45 -7.37
N HIS A 466 -6.77 -17.67 -8.29
CA HIS A 466 -6.46 -16.74 -9.40
C HIS A 466 -5.99 -15.34 -8.93
N LYS A 467 -5.41 -15.25 -7.74
CA LYS A 467 -4.70 -14.07 -7.24
C LYS A 467 -3.26 -14.45 -6.96
N VAL A 468 -2.33 -13.51 -7.14
CA VAL A 468 -0.88 -13.68 -6.97
C VAL A 468 -0.29 -14.76 -7.85
N VAL A 469 -0.74 -16.00 -7.73
CA VAL A 469 -0.28 -17.13 -8.53
C VAL A 469 -1.46 -18.03 -8.95
N SER A 470 -1.46 -18.51 -10.19
CA SER A 470 -2.42 -19.50 -10.68
C SER A 470 -1.81 -20.89 -10.65
N ILE A 471 -2.54 -21.88 -10.12
CA ILE A 471 -2.19 -23.29 -10.05
C ILE A 471 -3.22 -24.15 -10.78
#